data_8eaaac65d4118b993e2fb5d66226a9d0
#
_entry.id   8eaaac65d4118b993e2fb5d66226a9d0
#
_cell.length_a   1.000
_cell.length_b   1.000
_cell.length_c   1.000
_cell.angle_alpha   90.00
_cell.angle_beta   90.00
_cell.angle_gamma   90.00
#
_symmetry.space_group_name_H-M   'P 1'
#
loop_
_entity.id
_entity.type
_entity.pdbx_description
1 polymer ?
#
loop_
_entity_poly.entity_id
_entity_poly.type
_entity_poly.pdbx_seq_one_letter_code
_entity_poly.pdbx_strand_id
1 'polypeptide(L)'
;MQHRLDLVDVNYVYMPRKSSAFQEYLDSMSLRNSALKASYENQLVVRTGYSFTYNSAGNAMMRTPTKNSYSIRANIEEAGNLLYAASKLVHPNPKDGEDYVLANIPFAQYVKADFDFAKNFMIDPRNSFVFHIGVGVAYPYGNSKMLPFEKRYFSGGANSVRGWSVRSLGPGVYKGSEDGRMDFINQAGDIKLDLNIEYRTHLFWKLNGAAFVDAGNIWTIRDDSGQEGGLFKFNEFYKQIAVAYGLGIRLDLDYLILRFDGGMKAINPVETGKKRYPVIRPRFSRDFAFHFAVVS
;
A
#
# COMPACT_ATOMS: atom_id res chain seq x y z
N MET A 1 -2.15 7.42 23.73
CA MET A 1 -0.76 7.15 23.35
C MET A 1 -0.49 5.70 23.62
N GLN A 2 -0.04 4.97 22.61
CA GLN A 2 0.27 3.53 22.72
C GLN A 2 1.62 3.27 22.06
N HIS A 3 2.42 2.43 22.71
CA HIS A 3 3.69 1.91 22.21
C HIS A 3 3.58 0.39 22.14
N ARG A 4 4.00 -0.21 21.05
CA ARG A 4 4.07 -1.64 20.88
C ARG A 4 5.45 -2.02 20.36
N LEU A 5 6.10 -2.92 21.07
CA LEU A 5 7.37 -3.51 20.67
C LEU A 5 7.15 -5.00 20.40
N ASP A 6 7.36 -5.40 19.16
CA ASP A 6 7.35 -6.80 18.72
C ASP A 6 8.83 -7.25 18.64
N LEU A 7 9.29 -7.98 19.67
CA LEU A 7 10.70 -8.38 19.78
C LEU A 7 11.08 -9.42 18.71
N VAL A 8 10.24 -10.42 18.52
CA VAL A 8 10.41 -11.44 17.49
C VAL A 8 9.04 -11.87 17.00
N ASP A 9 8.82 -11.74 15.72
CA ASP A 9 7.67 -12.27 15.01
C ASP A 9 8.16 -13.11 13.84
N VAL A 10 7.71 -14.36 13.78
CA VAL A 10 8.15 -15.32 12.78
C VAL A 10 7.00 -15.64 11.87
N ASN A 11 7.14 -15.32 10.59
CA ASN A 11 6.20 -15.67 9.55
C ASN A 11 6.89 -16.58 8.52
N TYR A 12 6.24 -17.68 8.19
CA TYR A 12 6.76 -18.65 7.24
C TYR A 12 5.80 -18.81 6.07
N VAL A 13 6.21 -18.32 4.90
CA VAL A 13 5.50 -18.54 3.64
C VAL A 13 5.97 -19.89 3.08
N TYR A 14 5.07 -20.86 3.06
CA TYR A 14 5.38 -22.22 2.63
C TYR A 14 4.37 -22.75 1.60
N MET A 15 4.90 -23.21 0.48
CA MET A 15 4.12 -23.87 -0.55
C MET A 15 4.58 -25.33 -0.69
N PRO A 16 3.90 -26.29 -0.02
CA PRO A 16 4.40 -27.64 0.16
C PRO A 16 4.44 -28.47 -1.14
N ARG A 17 3.60 -28.15 -2.13
CA ARG A 17 3.53 -28.86 -3.40
C ARG A 17 3.28 -27.92 -4.56
N LYS A 18 4.17 -27.92 -5.53
CA LYS A 18 3.98 -27.30 -6.84
C LYS A 18 3.84 -28.42 -7.85
N SER A 19 2.79 -28.38 -8.68
CA SER A 19 2.71 -29.33 -9.81
C SER A 19 3.80 -29.00 -10.84
N SER A 20 4.25 -29.98 -11.62
CA SER A 20 5.25 -29.77 -12.67
C SER A 20 4.80 -28.70 -13.68
N ALA A 21 3.53 -28.73 -14.08
CA ALA A 21 2.95 -27.72 -14.97
C ALA A 21 2.93 -26.30 -14.36
N PHE A 22 2.70 -26.19 -13.04
CA PHE A 22 2.76 -24.89 -12.36
C PHE A 22 4.21 -24.40 -12.22
N GLN A 23 5.16 -25.29 -11.99
CA GLN A 23 6.57 -24.93 -11.95
C GLN A 23 7.06 -24.43 -13.32
N GLU A 24 6.72 -25.13 -14.42
CA GLU A 24 7.01 -24.70 -15.79
C GLU A 24 6.39 -23.33 -16.10
N TYR A 25 5.14 -23.10 -15.66
CA TYR A 25 4.48 -21.82 -15.78
C TYR A 25 5.24 -20.71 -15.04
N LEU A 26 5.62 -20.94 -13.77
CA LEU A 26 6.40 -19.97 -12.98
C LEU A 26 7.76 -19.68 -13.63
N ASP A 27 8.45 -20.71 -14.13
CA ASP A 27 9.76 -20.53 -14.77
C ASP A 27 9.64 -19.78 -16.10
N SER A 28 8.62 -20.04 -16.90
CA SER A 28 8.34 -19.28 -18.13
C SER A 28 7.98 -17.83 -17.87
N MET A 29 7.21 -17.58 -16.82
CA MET A 29 6.80 -16.22 -16.42
C MET A 29 7.93 -15.47 -15.69
N SER A 30 8.86 -16.17 -15.04
CA SER A 30 9.96 -15.52 -14.30
C SER A 30 10.88 -14.69 -15.20
N LEU A 31 10.99 -15.04 -16.46
CA LEU A 31 11.75 -14.26 -17.46
C LEU A 31 11.12 -12.88 -17.73
N ARG A 32 9.81 -12.75 -17.50
CA ARG A 32 9.05 -11.51 -17.70
C ARG A 32 8.67 -10.83 -16.40
N ASN A 33 8.62 -11.57 -15.29
CA ASN A 33 8.11 -11.12 -14.01
C ASN A 33 8.78 -11.85 -12.85
N SER A 34 9.90 -11.31 -12.39
CA SER A 34 10.63 -11.83 -11.22
C SER A 34 9.82 -11.77 -9.92
N ALA A 35 8.93 -10.78 -9.79
CA ALA A 35 8.08 -10.61 -8.62
C ALA A 35 7.05 -11.74 -8.47
N LEU A 36 6.54 -12.25 -9.58
CA LEU A 36 5.63 -13.40 -9.59
C LEU A 36 6.33 -14.64 -9.02
N LYS A 37 7.53 -14.94 -9.50
CA LYS A 37 8.31 -16.08 -8.99
C LYS A 37 8.59 -15.94 -7.50
N ALA A 38 9.11 -14.80 -7.08
CA ALA A 38 9.44 -14.53 -5.68
C ALA A 38 8.22 -14.63 -4.74
N SER A 39 7.01 -14.30 -5.22
CA SER A 39 5.78 -14.42 -4.41
C SER A 39 5.34 -15.86 -4.13
N TYR A 40 5.88 -16.83 -4.90
CA TYR A 40 5.61 -18.27 -4.75
C TYR A 40 6.80 -19.06 -4.23
N GLU A 41 7.89 -18.42 -3.84
CA GLU A 41 9.03 -19.07 -3.20
C GLU A 41 8.80 -19.19 -1.69
N ASN A 42 9.32 -20.30 -1.13
CA ASN A 42 9.31 -20.45 0.32
C ASN A 42 10.24 -19.42 0.94
N GLN A 43 9.75 -18.69 1.92
CA GLN A 43 10.53 -17.64 2.56
C GLN A 43 10.22 -17.56 4.05
N LEU A 44 11.27 -17.42 4.84
CA LEU A 44 11.18 -17.19 6.28
C LEU A 44 11.34 -15.68 6.55
N VAL A 45 10.40 -15.10 7.29
CA VAL A 45 10.46 -13.71 7.73
C VAL A 45 10.54 -13.70 9.25
N VAL A 46 11.70 -13.36 9.77
CA VAL A 46 11.91 -13.14 11.21
C VAL A 46 12.13 -11.66 11.43
N ARG A 47 11.15 -11.00 12.01
CA ARG A 47 11.12 -9.54 12.13
C ARG A 47 11.09 -9.06 13.57
N THR A 48 11.65 -7.87 13.76
CA THR A 48 11.50 -7.03 14.95
C THR A 48 10.80 -5.75 14.54
N GLY A 49 9.88 -5.26 15.34
CA GLY A 49 9.12 -4.07 14.98
C GLY A 49 8.79 -3.19 16.19
N TYR A 50 8.69 -1.89 15.91
CA TYR A 50 8.21 -0.91 16.86
C TYR A 50 7.09 -0.09 16.24
N SER A 51 5.99 0.04 16.95
CA SER A 51 4.83 0.83 16.54
C SER A 51 4.51 1.88 17.59
N PHE A 52 4.35 3.10 17.13
CA PHE A 52 3.86 4.23 17.91
C PHE A 52 2.50 4.67 17.37
N THR A 53 1.51 4.80 18.24
CA THR A 53 0.19 5.33 17.90
C THR A 53 -0.23 6.38 18.91
N TYR A 54 -0.58 7.55 18.40
CA TYR A 54 -1.17 8.63 19.17
C TYR A 54 -2.50 9.05 18.54
N ASN A 55 -3.52 9.22 19.37
CA ASN A 55 -4.82 9.75 18.96
C ASN A 55 -5.32 10.74 20.02
N SER A 56 -5.50 12.00 19.63
CA SER A 56 -5.93 13.06 20.53
C SER A 56 -7.42 13.01 20.89
N ALA A 57 -8.22 12.32 20.09
CA ALA A 57 -9.67 12.16 20.30
C ALA A 57 -10.07 10.83 20.94
N GLY A 58 -9.11 9.93 21.23
CA GLY A 58 -9.39 8.55 21.62
C GLY A 58 -10.09 7.80 20.48
N ASN A 59 -11.05 6.95 20.80
CA ASN A 59 -11.80 6.16 19.79
C ASN A 59 -12.86 6.98 19.03
N ALA A 60 -12.98 8.28 19.31
CA ALA A 60 -13.99 9.18 18.68
C ALA A 60 -13.61 9.64 17.26
N MET A 61 -12.44 9.24 16.71
CA MET A 61 -12.02 9.70 15.38
C MET A 61 -12.88 9.18 14.22
N MET A 62 -13.66 8.14 14.42
CA MET A 62 -14.51 7.58 13.38
C MET A 62 -15.87 8.24 13.29
N ARG A 63 -16.34 8.88 14.37
CA ARG A 63 -17.58 9.65 14.42
C ARG A 63 -17.32 11.07 13.94
N THR A 64 -18.38 11.80 13.60
CA THR A 64 -18.28 13.26 13.39
C THR A 64 -17.71 13.87 14.65
N PRO A 65 -16.46 14.32 14.66
CA PRO A 65 -15.83 14.70 15.91
C PRO A 65 -16.40 16.01 16.39
N THR A 66 -16.62 16.11 17.68
CA THR A 66 -17.14 17.31 18.36
C THR A 66 -16.06 18.37 18.60
N LYS A 67 -14.80 18.11 18.25
CA LYS A 67 -13.65 19.01 18.39
C LYS A 67 -12.52 18.65 17.45
N ASN A 68 -11.61 19.58 17.24
CA ASN A 68 -10.40 19.34 16.46
C ASN A 68 -9.60 18.17 17.06
N SER A 69 -9.16 17.25 16.21
CA SER A 69 -8.41 16.07 16.64
C SER A 69 -7.35 15.69 15.61
N TYR A 70 -6.35 14.96 16.06
CA TYR A 70 -5.33 14.41 15.17
C TYR A 70 -4.85 13.05 15.66
N SER A 71 -4.36 12.27 14.73
CA SER A 71 -3.71 11.00 15.01
C SER A 71 -2.38 10.90 14.28
N ILE A 72 -1.44 10.23 14.92
CA ILE A 72 -0.13 9.89 14.37
C ILE A 72 0.05 8.40 14.56
N ARG A 73 0.46 7.72 13.49
CA ARG A 73 0.95 6.35 13.55
C ARG A 73 2.31 6.28 12.87
N ALA A 74 3.29 5.74 13.56
CA ALA A 74 4.62 5.48 13.02
C ALA A 74 5.01 4.05 13.33
N ASN A 75 5.47 3.32 12.32
CA ASN A 75 5.93 1.94 12.44
C ASN A 75 7.32 1.84 11.84
N ILE A 76 8.20 1.13 12.51
CA ILE A 76 9.50 0.72 11.98
C ILE A 76 9.59 -0.79 12.17
N GLU A 77 9.97 -1.49 11.11
CA GLU A 77 10.13 -2.94 11.09
C GLU A 77 11.46 -3.26 10.41
N GLU A 78 12.23 -4.16 11.02
CA GLU A 78 13.39 -4.77 10.39
C GLU A 78 13.21 -6.29 10.36
N ALA A 79 13.79 -6.96 9.39
CA ALA A 79 13.77 -8.41 9.29
C ALA A 79 15.12 -8.97 8.86
N GLY A 80 15.46 -10.14 9.39
CA GLY A 80 16.56 -10.97 8.96
C GLY A 80 17.95 -10.56 9.45
N ASN A 81 18.13 -9.41 10.11
CA ASN A 81 19.47 -8.94 10.51
C ASN A 81 20.15 -9.88 11.52
N LEU A 82 19.39 -10.36 12.50
CA LEU A 82 19.91 -11.32 13.50
C LEU A 82 20.29 -12.64 12.84
N LEU A 83 19.45 -13.15 11.92
CA LEU A 83 19.73 -14.38 11.19
C LEU A 83 20.93 -14.22 10.26
N TYR A 84 21.05 -13.08 9.59
CA TYR A 84 22.18 -12.78 8.72
C TYR A 84 23.49 -12.71 9.51
N ALA A 85 23.51 -12.03 10.66
CA ALA A 85 24.66 -11.96 11.53
C ALA A 85 25.08 -13.35 12.05
N ALA A 86 24.10 -14.15 12.50
CA ALA A 86 24.34 -15.52 12.96
C ALA A 86 24.86 -16.42 11.82
N SER A 87 24.25 -16.35 10.63
CA SER A 87 24.68 -17.13 9.47
C SER A 87 26.08 -16.79 9.03
N LYS A 88 26.45 -15.50 9.05
CA LYS A 88 27.81 -15.02 8.72
C LYS A 88 28.87 -15.47 9.72
N LEU A 89 28.51 -15.64 11.00
CA LEU A 89 29.41 -16.18 12.01
C LEU A 89 29.67 -17.68 11.81
N VAL A 90 28.66 -18.44 11.39
CA VAL A 90 28.76 -19.90 11.19
C VAL A 90 29.37 -20.23 9.82
N HIS A 91 29.01 -19.49 8.79
CA HIS A 91 29.49 -19.65 7.41
C HIS A 91 29.96 -18.31 6.85
N PRO A 92 31.21 -17.90 7.09
CA PRO A 92 31.71 -16.56 6.71
C PRO A 92 31.65 -16.27 5.21
N ASN A 93 31.75 -17.30 4.37
CA ASN A 93 31.80 -17.19 2.92
C ASN A 93 30.80 -18.17 2.30
N PRO A 94 29.53 -17.75 2.04
CA PRO A 94 28.67 -18.52 1.17
C PRO A 94 29.30 -18.57 -0.23
N LYS A 95 29.02 -19.60 -1.00
CA LYS A 95 29.45 -19.64 -2.42
C LYS A 95 28.91 -18.40 -3.13
N ASP A 96 29.70 -17.82 -4.02
CA ASP A 96 29.33 -16.61 -4.74
C ASP A 96 27.93 -16.72 -5.36
N GLY A 97 27.02 -15.84 -4.91
CA GLY A 97 25.66 -15.76 -5.43
C GLY A 97 24.61 -16.61 -4.71
N GLU A 98 24.98 -17.36 -3.67
CA GLU A 98 24.02 -18.10 -2.83
C GLU A 98 23.51 -17.24 -1.67
N ASP A 99 22.20 -17.27 -1.45
CA ASP A 99 21.56 -16.64 -0.28
C ASP A 99 21.81 -17.49 0.97
N TYR A 100 21.94 -16.85 2.14
CA TYR A 100 21.97 -17.58 3.41
C TYR A 100 20.61 -18.22 3.66
N VAL A 101 20.64 -19.46 4.14
CA VAL A 101 19.44 -20.25 4.43
C VAL A 101 19.42 -20.70 5.90
N LEU A 102 18.25 -20.76 6.48
CA LEU A 102 17.99 -21.42 7.76
C LEU A 102 17.13 -22.66 7.49
N ALA A 103 17.63 -23.84 7.85
CA ALA A 103 16.97 -25.13 7.55
C ALA A 103 16.59 -25.29 6.05
N ASN A 104 17.49 -24.90 5.15
CA ASN A 104 17.31 -24.89 3.68
C ASN A 104 16.21 -23.94 3.16
N ILE A 105 15.84 -22.93 3.96
CA ILE A 105 14.85 -21.92 3.59
C ILE A 105 15.54 -20.55 3.56
N PRO A 106 15.48 -19.79 2.47
CA PRO A 106 15.99 -18.44 2.43
C PRO A 106 15.15 -17.54 3.36
N PHE A 107 15.81 -16.64 4.06
CA PHE A 107 15.13 -15.67 4.91
C PHE A 107 15.16 -14.27 4.32
N ALA A 108 14.08 -13.53 4.54
CA ALA A 108 13.97 -12.15 4.09
C ALA A 108 14.84 -11.23 4.94
N GLN A 109 15.50 -10.26 4.26
CA GLN A 109 16.25 -9.20 4.92
C GLN A 109 15.82 -7.84 4.36
N TYR A 110 15.17 -7.02 5.18
CA TYR A 110 14.67 -5.70 4.79
C TYR A 110 14.50 -4.77 5.99
N VAL A 111 14.37 -3.49 5.70
CA VAL A 111 13.87 -2.48 6.63
C VAL A 111 12.62 -1.82 6.04
N LYS A 112 11.63 -1.55 6.87
CA LYS A 112 10.38 -0.91 6.49
C LYS A 112 10.00 0.16 7.50
N ALA A 113 9.58 1.33 7.01
CA ALA A 113 9.10 2.42 7.82
C ALA A 113 7.80 2.97 7.24
N ASP A 114 6.80 3.13 8.10
CA ASP A 114 5.49 3.68 7.74
C ASP A 114 5.20 4.89 8.65
N PHE A 115 4.62 5.91 8.08
CA PHE A 115 4.14 7.10 8.78
C PHE A 115 2.78 7.49 8.27
N ASP A 116 1.80 7.60 9.18
CA ASP A 116 0.45 8.07 8.92
C ASP A 116 0.13 9.24 9.85
N PHE A 117 -0.34 10.33 9.28
CA PHE A 117 -0.86 11.47 10.00
C PHE A 117 -2.25 11.81 9.50
N ALA A 118 -3.21 11.94 10.41
CA ALA A 118 -4.53 12.44 10.08
C ALA A 118 -4.91 13.59 11.02
N LYS A 119 -5.47 14.65 10.44
CA LYS A 119 -5.96 15.83 11.16
C LYS A 119 -7.42 16.07 10.79
N ASN A 120 -8.26 16.20 11.80
CA ASN A 120 -9.63 16.63 11.65
C ASN A 120 -9.78 18.08 12.14
N PHE A 121 -10.31 18.92 11.26
CA PHE A 121 -10.69 20.31 11.56
C PHE A 121 -12.21 20.39 11.58
N MET A 122 -12.74 20.70 12.75
CA MET A 122 -14.17 20.99 12.90
C MET A 122 -14.44 22.44 12.49
N ILE A 123 -15.34 22.64 11.54
CA ILE A 123 -15.83 23.96 11.15
C ILE A 123 -16.99 24.35 12.09
N ASP A 124 -17.93 23.45 12.23
CA ASP A 124 -19.09 23.55 13.11
C ASP A 124 -19.54 22.13 13.56
N PRO A 125 -20.58 21.97 14.41
CA PRO A 125 -21.02 20.67 14.90
C PRO A 125 -21.48 19.68 13.81
N ARG A 126 -21.74 20.16 12.60
CA ARG A 126 -22.21 19.34 11.48
C ARG A 126 -21.13 19.14 10.39
N ASN A 127 -20.13 20.02 10.35
CA ASN A 127 -19.19 20.10 9.24
C ASN A 127 -17.75 19.99 9.68
N SER A 128 -16.95 19.21 8.99
CA SER A 128 -15.52 19.07 9.25
C SER A 128 -14.70 18.80 8.00
N PHE A 129 -13.41 19.16 8.03
CA PHE A 129 -12.41 18.74 7.08
C PHE A 129 -11.48 17.72 7.72
N VAL A 130 -11.16 16.66 6.98
CA VAL A 130 -10.16 15.66 7.35
C VAL A 130 -9.03 15.69 6.35
N PHE A 131 -7.81 15.78 6.83
CA PHE A 131 -6.58 15.67 6.05
C PHE A 131 -5.86 14.41 6.50
N HIS A 132 -5.38 13.62 5.53
CA HIS A 132 -4.58 12.43 5.79
C HIS A 132 -3.35 12.44 4.90
N ILE A 133 -2.21 12.07 5.47
CA ILE A 133 -0.95 11.83 4.78
C ILE A 133 -0.45 10.48 5.25
N GLY A 134 -0.23 9.56 4.31
CA GLY A 134 0.39 8.27 4.52
C GLY A 134 1.65 8.14 3.67
N VAL A 135 2.77 7.81 4.29
CA VAL A 135 4.05 7.57 3.62
C VAL A 135 4.60 6.23 4.10
N GLY A 136 5.04 5.41 3.17
CA GLY A 136 5.70 4.15 3.49
C GLY A 136 6.93 3.94 2.60
N VAL A 137 7.99 3.42 3.19
CA VAL A 137 9.22 3.04 2.48
C VAL A 137 9.70 1.71 3.03
N ALA A 138 9.98 0.78 2.13
CA ALA A 138 10.54 -0.51 2.47
C ALA A 138 11.71 -0.82 1.54
N TYR A 139 12.85 -1.23 2.10
CA TYR A 139 14.08 -1.45 1.37
C TYR A 139 14.63 -2.85 1.62
N PRO A 140 14.64 -3.75 0.62
CA PRO A 140 15.29 -5.05 0.70
C PRO A 140 16.81 -4.90 0.53
N TYR A 141 17.58 -5.65 1.30
CA TYR A 141 19.05 -5.64 1.23
C TYR A 141 19.64 -6.98 1.67
N GLY A 142 20.97 -7.11 1.56
CA GLY A 142 21.70 -8.30 2.01
C GLY A 142 21.17 -9.57 1.37
N ASN A 143 20.50 -10.40 2.16
CA ASN A 143 19.96 -11.70 1.74
C ASN A 143 18.70 -11.60 0.85
N SER A 144 18.17 -10.40 0.61
CA SER A 144 16.97 -10.20 -0.19
C SER A 144 17.18 -9.24 -1.33
N LYS A 145 16.88 -9.66 -2.54
CA LYS A 145 16.83 -8.80 -3.73
C LYS A 145 15.50 -8.04 -3.82
N MET A 146 14.42 -8.65 -3.33
CA MET A 146 13.06 -8.14 -3.39
C MET A 146 12.35 -8.32 -2.04
N LEU A 147 11.38 -7.46 -1.75
CA LEU A 147 10.52 -7.60 -0.57
C LEU A 147 9.58 -8.79 -0.71
N PRO A 148 9.29 -9.52 0.40
CA PRO A 148 8.17 -10.44 0.45
C PRO A 148 6.89 -9.76 -0.02
N PHE A 149 6.06 -10.47 -0.78
CA PHE A 149 4.85 -9.90 -1.37
C PHE A 149 3.91 -9.25 -0.35
N GLU A 150 3.75 -9.86 0.82
CA GLU A 150 2.94 -9.37 1.93
C GLU A 150 3.47 -8.09 2.59
N LYS A 151 4.74 -7.74 2.33
CA LYS A 151 5.40 -6.55 2.87
C LYS A 151 5.42 -5.38 1.91
N ARG A 152 5.06 -5.63 0.65
CA ARG A 152 4.98 -4.60 -0.39
C ARG A 152 3.74 -3.73 -0.22
N TYR A 153 3.79 -2.52 -0.73
CA TYR A 153 2.68 -1.58 -0.73
C TYR A 153 1.79 -1.74 -1.94
N PHE A 154 0.52 -1.44 -1.75
CA PHE A 154 -0.50 -1.38 -2.79
C PHE A 154 -1.22 -0.04 -2.73
N SER A 155 -1.77 0.42 -3.85
CA SER A 155 -2.57 1.62 -3.93
C SER A 155 -3.90 1.38 -4.66
N GLY A 156 -4.87 2.29 -4.42
CA GLY A 156 -6.26 2.15 -4.82
C GLY A 156 -7.16 1.58 -3.73
N GLY A 157 -8.46 1.73 -3.88
CA GLY A 157 -9.45 1.27 -2.92
C GLY A 157 -9.91 2.35 -1.93
N ALA A 158 -10.82 1.98 -1.04
CA ALA A 158 -11.54 2.89 -0.13
C ALA A 158 -10.65 3.68 0.85
N ASN A 159 -9.44 3.22 1.14
CA ASN A 159 -8.53 3.80 2.12
C ASN A 159 -7.24 4.39 1.52
N SER A 160 -7.19 4.54 0.18
CA SER A 160 -6.07 5.10 -0.54
C SER A 160 -6.60 6.09 -1.60
N VAL A 161 -6.36 5.87 -2.89
CA VAL A 161 -6.86 6.72 -3.99
C VAL A 161 -8.13 6.14 -4.57
N ARG A 162 -9.29 6.67 -4.17
CA ARG A 162 -10.65 6.12 -4.44
C ARG A 162 -11.13 6.19 -5.90
N GLY A 163 -10.33 6.72 -6.82
CA GLY A 163 -10.59 6.62 -8.27
C GLY A 163 -10.17 5.29 -8.90
N TRP A 164 -9.50 4.43 -8.14
CA TRP A 164 -9.00 3.12 -8.58
C TRP A 164 -9.51 2.00 -7.69
N SER A 165 -9.77 0.84 -8.28
CA SER A 165 -10.07 -0.38 -7.53
C SER A 165 -8.87 -0.77 -6.65
N VAL A 166 -9.12 -1.62 -5.66
CA VAL A 166 -8.05 -2.13 -4.78
C VAL A 166 -6.94 -2.75 -5.61
N ARG A 167 -5.68 -2.38 -5.33
CA ARG A 167 -4.48 -2.89 -6.02
C ARG A 167 -4.49 -2.66 -7.54
N SER A 168 -5.02 -1.54 -8.01
CA SER A 168 -5.07 -1.25 -9.46
C SER A 168 -4.36 0.05 -9.85
N LEU A 169 -3.63 0.68 -8.91
CA LEU A 169 -2.86 1.89 -9.14
C LEU A 169 -1.38 1.64 -8.90
N GLY A 170 -0.54 2.02 -9.87
CA GLY A 170 0.92 1.97 -9.81
C GLY A 170 1.49 0.57 -10.09
N PRO A 171 2.81 0.42 -9.91
CA PRO A 171 3.76 1.43 -9.47
C PRO A 171 4.08 2.46 -10.57
N GLY A 172 4.26 3.70 -10.16
CA GLY A 172 4.58 4.80 -11.08
C GLY A 172 3.62 4.93 -12.24
N VAL A 173 4.13 4.77 -13.46
CA VAL A 173 3.35 4.75 -14.72
C VAL A 173 3.23 3.35 -15.34
N TYR A 174 3.50 2.31 -14.58
CA TYR A 174 3.36 0.93 -15.03
C TYR A 174 1.91 0.63 -15.46
N LYS A 175 1.76 0.06 -16.66
CA LYS A 175 0.44 -0.17 -17.28
C LYS A 175 -0.25 -1.48 -16.90
N GLY A 176 0.43 -2.35 -16.16
CA GLY A 176 0.01 -3.72 -15.95
C GLY A 176 0.42 -4.64 -17.12
N SER A 177 -0.08 -5.88 -17.14
CA SER A 177 0.23 -6.81 -18.24
C SER A 177 -0.45 -6.36 -19.54
N GLU A 178 0.18 -6.63 -20.68
CA GLU A 178 -0.33 -6.29 -22.01
C GLU A 178 -1.67 -6.95 -22.32
N ASP A 179 -1.98 -8.05 -21.67
CA ASP A 179 -3.23 -8.82 -21.85
C ASP A 179 -4.46 -8.16 -21.20
N GLY A 180 -4.32 -6.98 -20.61
CA GLY A 180 -5.43 -6.26 -19.95
C GLY A 180 -5.99 -6.96 -18.72
N ARG A 181 -5.39 -8.05 -18.26
CA ARG A 181 -5.74 -8.71 -17.01
C ARG A 181 -5.14 -7.94 -15.85
N MET A 182 -5.91 -7.80 -14.76
CA MET A 182 -5.38 -7.21 -13.53
C MET A 182 -4.24 -8.09 -12.99
N ASP A 183 -3.04 -7.55 -13.01
CA ASP A 183 -1.85 -8.19 -12.48
C ASP A 183 -1.58 -7.67 -11.07
N PHE A 184 -2.37 -8.15 -10.11
CA PHE A 184 -2.29 -7.73 -8.71
C PHE A 184 -0.89 -7.91 -8.09
N ILE A 185 -0.09 -8.84 -8.61
CA ILE A 185 1.24 -9.13 -8.10
C ILE A 185 2.22 -8.04 -8.54
N ASN A 186 2.11 -7.60 -9.79
CA ASN A 186 2.95 -6.54 -10.33
C ASN A 186 2.49 -5.13 -9.93
N GLN A 187 1.26 -4.97 -9.48
CA GLN A 187 0.77 -3.69 -8.96
C GLN A 187 1.11 -3.53 -7.47
N ALA A 188 2.37 -3.77 -7.13
CA ALA A 188 2.94 -3.65 -5.81
C ALA A 188 4.23 -2.83 -5.85
N GLY A 189 4.48 -2.04 -4.82
CA GLY A 189 5.64 -1.14 -4.73
C GLY A 189 6.36 -1.26 -3.39
N ASP A 190 7.49 -0.58 -3.31
CA ASP A 190 8.35 -0.52 -2.13
C ASP A 190 8.27 0.86 -1.45
N ILE A 191 7.72 1.84 -2.15
CA ILE A 191 7.43 3.19 -1.65
C ILE A 191 5.94 3.47 -1.88
N LYS A 192 5.31 4.14 -0.92
CA LYS A 192 3.89 4.55 -0.97
C LYS A 192 3.75 6.00 -0.55
N LEU A 193 2.88 6.72 -1.24
CA LEU A 193 2.39 8.04 -0.85
C LEU A 193 0.87 8.08 -1.03
N ASP A 194 0.16 8.41 0.05
CA ASP A 194 -1.28 8.70 0.05
C ASP A 194 -1.52 10.08 0.66
N LEU A 195 -2.31 10.89 -0.02
CA LEU A 195 -2.77 12.20 0.41
C LEU A 195 -4.28 12.25 0.22
N ASN A 196 -5.04 12.50 1.29
CA ASN A 196 -6.49 12.56 1.22
C ASN A 196 -6.99 13.84 1.90
N ILE A 197 -7.91 14.51 1.25
CA ILE A 197 -8.67 15.63 1.80
C ILE A 197 -10.14 15.30 1.68
N GLU A 198 -10.87 15.35 2.79
CA GLU A 198 -12.27 14.99 2.83
C GLU A 198 -13.07 16.03 3.62
N TYR A 199 -14.06 16.63 2.97
CA TYR A 199 -15.10 17.41 3.64
C TYR A 199 -16.22 16.48 4.07
N ARG A 200 -16.60 16.53 5.32
CA ARG A 200 -17.69 15.74 5.93
C ARG A 200 -18.80 16.65 6.41
N THR A 201 -20.05 16.27 6.14
CA THR A 201 -21.23 16.98 6.59
C THR A 201 -22.28 16.03 7.14
N HIS A 202 -22.86 16.39 8.27
CA HIS A 202 -24.03 15.67 8.79
C HIS A 202 -25.27 16.04 7.98
N LEU A 203 -25.96 15.08 7.39
CA LEU A 203 -27.16 15.30 6.59
C LEU A 203 -28.40 15.26 7.49
N PHE A 204 -28.83 14.09 7.86
CA PHE A 204 -29.96 13.87 8.77
C PHE A 204 -29.83 12.49 9.43
N TRP A 205 -30.45 12.32 10.58
CA TRP A 205 -30.47 11.08 11.35
C TRP A 205 -29.06 10.56 11.58
N LYS A 206 -28.69 9.39 11.08
CA LYS A 206 -27.36 8.75 11.14
C LYS A 206 -26.59 8.84 9.81
N LEU A 207 -27.07 9.65 8.88
CA LEU A 207 -26.50 9.77 7.56
C LEU A 207 -25.57 10.99 7.47
N ASN A 208 -24.34 10.74 7.03
CA ASN A 208 -23.34 11.77 6.79
C ASN A 208 -22.91 11.72 5.31
N GLY A 209 -22.75 12.88 4.71
CA GLY A 209 -22.20 13.05 3.37
C GLY A 209 -20.72 13.35 3.44
N ALA A 210 -20.00 13.03 2.37
CA ALA A 210 -18.61 13.44 2.20
C ALA A 210 -18.32 13.80 0.75
N ALA A 211 -17.45 14.78 0.56
CA ALA A 211 -16.78 15.07 -0.70
C ALA A 211 -15.28 14.95 -0.49
N PHE A 212 -14.57 14.36 -1.43
CA PHE A 212 -13.16 14.09 -1.25
C PHE A 212 -12.30 14.32 -2.48
N VAL A 213 -11.03 14.58 -2.23
CA VAL A 213 -9.95 14.55 -3.21
C VAL A 213 -8.83 13.70 -2.64
N ASP A 214 -8.41 12.72 -3.40
CA ASP A 214 -7.32 11.80 -3.08
C ASP A 214 -6.19 11.96 -4.09
N ALA A 215 -4.94 11.88 -3.62
CA ALA A 215 -3.78 11.87 -4.47
C ALA A 215 -2.75 10.86 -3.93
N GLY A 216 -2.04 10.18 -4.81
CA GLY A 216 -1.02 9.23 -4.38
C GLY A 216 -0.55 8.30 -5.49
N ASN A 217 0.38 7.45 -5.14
CA ASN A 217 0.88 6.35 -5.95
C ASN A 217 1.79 5.46 -5.11
N ILE A 218 2.26 4.38 -5.71
CA ILE A 218 3.35 3.54 -5.21
C ILE A 218 4.48 3.51 -6.23
N TRP A 219 5.67 3.15 -5.79
CA TRP A 219 6.86 3.02 -6.65
C TRP A 219 7.73 1.85 -6.20
N THR A 220 8.54 1.34 -7.10
CA THR A 220 9.62 0.41 -6.78
C THR A 220 10.91 1.17 -6.45
N ILE A 221 11.75 0.61 -5.59
CA ILE A 221 13.07 1.17 -5.25
C ILE A 221 14.16 0.65 -6.18
N ARG A 222 13.93 -0.54 -6.77
CA ARG A 222 14.86 -1.20 -7.71
C ARG A 222 14.17 -1.48 -9.03
N ASP A 223 14.96 -1.53 -10.10
CA ASP A 223 14.48 -1.76 -11.48
C ASP A 223 14.37 -3.27 -11.82
N ASP A 224 14.59 -4.14 -10.85
CA ASP A 224 14.66 -5.61 -11.04
C ASP A 224 13.29 -6.29 -11.15
N SER A 225 12.22 -5.52 -11.04
CA SER A 225 10.86 -6.07 -10.87
C SER A 225 10.11 -6.32 -12.18
N GLY A 226 10.66 -5.96 -13.34
CA GLY A 226 9.95 -6.02 -14.61
C GLY A 226 8.77 -5.03 -14.71
N GLN A 227 8.73 -4.02 -13.85
CA GLN A 227 7.67 -3.00 -13.76
C GLN A 227 8.15 -1.71 -14.44
N GLU A 228 8.19 -1.70 -15.77
CA GLU A 228 8.68 -0.56 -16.54
C GLU A 228 7.93 0.72 -16.19
N GLY A 229 8.68 1.79 -15.85
CA GLY A 229 8.13 3.07 -15.40
C GLY A 229 7.68 3.09 -13.92
N GLY A 230 7.91 1.99 -13.17
CA GLY A 230 7.59 1.89 -11.75
C GLY A 230 8.67 2.43 -10.81
N LEU A 231 9.89 2.63 -11.28
CA LEU A 231 11.02 3.06 -10.46
C LEU A 231 10.84 4.47 -9.91
N PHE A 232 11.07 4.62 -8.59
CA PHE A 232 11.05 5.92 -7.93
C PHE A 232 12.23 6.78 -8.37
N LYS A 233 11.93 8.00 -8.86
CA LYS A 233 12.91 9.04 -9.16
C LYS A 233 12.49 10.34 -8.52
N PHE A 234 13.33 10.88 -7.66
CA PHE A 234 13.01 12.07 -6.86
C PHE A 234 12.64 13.30 -7.70
N ASN A 235 13.20 13.42 -8.90
CA ASN A 235 12.92 14.50 -9.84
C ASN A 235 11.69 14.27 -10.74
N GLU A 236 11.05 13.09 -10.69
CA GLU A 236 9.95 12.72 -11.59
C GLU A 236 8.70 12.22 -10.85
N PHE A 237 8.81 11.78 -9.60
CA PHE A 237 7.69 11.12 -8.87
C PHE A 237 6.42 11.98 -8.83
N TYR A 238 6.55 13.31 -8.71
CA TYR A 238 5.40 14.23 -8.67
C TYR A 238 4.59 14.24 -9.98
N LYS A 239 5.22 13.91 -11.11
CA LYS A 239 4.53 13.75 -12.40
C LYS A 239 3.73 12.45 -12.48
N GLN A 240 4.02 11.50 -11.59
CA GLN A 240 3.41 10.18 -11.57
C GLN A 240 2.31 10.07 -10.50
N ILE A 241 1.98 11.17 -9.81
CA ILE A 241 0.91 11.19 -8.82
C ILE A 241 -0.44 11.06 -9.53
N ALA A 242 -1.21 10.07 -9.12
CA ALA A 242 -2.60 9.89 -9.49
C ALA A 242 -3.49 10.79 -8.62
N VAL A 243 -4.56 11.35 -9.19
CA VAL A 243 -5.52 12.17 -8.45
C VAL A 243 -6.93 11.67 -8.74
N ALA A 244 -7.74 11.57 -7.70
CA ALA A 244 -9.15 11.25 -7.78
C ALA A 244 -9.98 12.26 -6.99
N TYR A 245 -11.26 12.38 -7.32
CA TYR A 245 -12.25 13.13 -6.58
C TYR A 245 -13.54 12.33 -6.52
N GLY A 246 -14.39 12.63 -5.55
CA GLY A 246 -15.64 11.88 -5.45
C GLY A 246 -16.53 12.33 -4.32
N LEU A 247 -17.64 11.61 -4.21
CA LEU A 247 -18.63 11.78 -3.17
C LEU A 247 -18.83 10.46 -2.44
N GLY A 248 -19.20 10.56 -1.17
CA GLY A 248 -19.46 9.39 -0.36
C GLY A 248 -20.60 9.61 0.64
N ILE A 249 -21.21 8.51 1.02
CA ILE A 249 -22.22 8.44 2.06
C ILE A 249 -21.72 7.54 3.19
N ARG A 250 -21.96 7.95 4.42
CA ARG A 250 -21.64 7.20 5.62
C ARG A 250 -22.88 7.03 6.47
N LEU A 251 -23.20 5.78 6.79
CA LEU A 251 -24.28 5.43 7.69
C LEU A 251 -23.65 5.01 9.04
N ASP A 252 -23.79 5.86 10.05
CA ASP A 252 -23.28 5.63 11.39
C ASP A 252 -24.30 4.87 12.23
N LEU A 253 -24.04 3.60 12.49
CA LEU A 253 -24.91 2.71 13.28
C LEU A 253 -24.43 2.56 14.74
N ASP A 254 -23.67 3.52 15.27
CA ASP A 254 -23.09 3.60 16.62
C ASP A 254 -21.96 2.59 16.89
N TYR A 255 -22.09 1.34 16.49
CA TYR A 255 -21.09 0.27 16.64
C TYR A 255 -20.29 -0.01 15.37
N LEU A 256 -20.81 0.39 14.22
CA LEU A 256 -20.12 0.32 12.92
C LEU A 256 -20.57 1.46 12.00
N ILE A 257 -19.68 1.83 11.08
CA ILE A 257 -19.95 2.81 10.03
C ILE A 257 -19.89 2.10 8.68
N LEU A 258 -21.00 2.17 7.92
CA LEU A 258 -21.01 1.73 6.55
C LEU A 258 -20.63 2.91 5.65
N ARG A 259 -19.64 2.71 4.79
CA ARG A 259 -19.15 3.71 3.84
C ARG A 259 -19.45 3.28 2.42
N PHE A 260 -19.99 4.19 1.64
CA PHE A 260 -20.25 4.05 0.21
C PHE A 260 -19.58 5.23 -0.50
N ASP A 261 -18.49 4.99 -1.19
CA ASP A 261 -17.71 6.04 -1.85
C ASP A 261 -17.73 5.81 -3.38
N GLY A 262 -18.11 6.84 -4.14
CA GLY A 262 -17.98 6.88 -5.59
C GLY A 262 -16.85 7.83 -5.98
N GLY A 263 -15.77 7.30 -6.56
CA GLY A 263 -14.60 8.06 -6.96
C GLY A 263 -14.43 8.14 -8.48
N MET A 264 -14.01 9.29 -8.96
CA MET A 264 -13.67 9.55 -10.36
C MET A 264 -12.19 9.90 -10.48
N LYS A 265 -11.54 9.37 -11.49
CA LYS A 265 -10.15 9.74 -11.82
C LYS A 265 -10.09 11.18 -12.32
N ALA A 266 -9.22 12.00 -11.73
CA ALA A 266 -8.92 13.34 -12.20
C ALA A 266 -7.62 13.37 -13.04
N ILE A 267 -6.56 12.74 -12.53
CA ILE A 267 -5.27 12.58 -13.23
C ILE A 267 -4.91 11.09 -13.19
N ASN A 268 -4.75 10.51 -14.36
CA ASN A 268 -4.28 9.13 -14.52
C ASN A 268 -2.83 9.13 -15.05
N PRO A 269 -1.83 8.83 -14.21
CA PRO A 269 -0.42 8.94 -14.61
C PRO A 269 -0.01 7.93 -15.70
N VAL A 270 -0.70 6.82 -15.81
CA VAL A 270 -0.43 5.75 -16.78
C VAL A 270 -0.76 6.18 -18.22
N GLU A 271 -1.69 7.10 -18.37
CA GLU A 271 -2.15 7.61 -19.66
C GLU A 271 -1.35 8.82 -20.12
N THR A 272 -1.37 9.09 -21.40
CA THR A 272 -0.69 10.22 -22.05
C THR A 272 -1.66 11.17 -22.74
N GLY A 273 -1.22 12.40 -23.00
CA GLY A 273 -2.01 13.42 -23.68
C GLY A 273 -3.33 13.74 -22.95
N LYS A 274 -4.42 13.87 -23.69
CA LYS A 274 -5.74 14.23 -23.13
C LYS A 274 -6.34 13.16 -22.23
N LYS A 275 -5.97 11.89 -22.41
CA LYS A 275 -6.46 10.77 -21.60
C LYS A 275 -5.88 10.81 -20.18
N ARG A 276 -4.75 11.46 -19.99
CA ARG A 276 -4.12 11.67 -18.68
C ARG A 276 -4.99 12.51 -17.73
N TYR A 277 -5.87 13.35 -18.27
CA TYR A 277 -6.72 14.26 -17.51
C TYR A 277 -8.21 13.92 -17.70
N PRO A 278 -8.72 12.79 -17.14
CA PRO A 278 -10.11 12.41 -17.27
C PRO A 278 -11.08 13.47 -16.76
N VAL A 279 -10.66 14.31 -15.81
CA VAL A 279 -11.48 15.41 -15.27
C VAL A 279 -12.00 16.36 -16.35
N ILE A 280 -11.29 16.50 -17.47
CA ILE A 280 -11.70 17.38 -18.58
C ILE A 280 -12.82 16.73 -19.43
N ARG A 281 -12.76 15.39 -19.61
CA ARG A 281 -13.77 14.60 -20.34
C ARG A 281 -13.98 13.25 -19.64
N PRO A 282 -14.70 13.24 -18.51
CA PRO A 282 -14.89 12.04 -17.73
C PRO A 282 -15.74 11.01 -18.49
N ARG A 283 -15.35 9.74 -18.41
CA ARG A 283 -16.14 8.60 -18.89
C ARG A 283 -16.43 7.68 -17.72
N PHE A 284 -17.69 7.62 -17.32
CA PHE A 284 -18.12 6.86 -16.15
C PHE A 284 -17.67 5.39 -16.22
N SER A 285 -17.80 4.73 -17.37
CA SER A 285 -17.42 3.32 -17.54
C SER A 285 -15.91 3.04 -17.37
N ARG A 286 -15.05 4.04 -17.55
CA ARG A 286 -13.58 3.89 -17.49
C ARG A 286 -12.99 4.51 -16.23
N ASP A 287 -13.55 5.63 -15.80
CA ASP A 287 -12.90 6.53 -14.84
C ASP A 287 -13.55 6.49 -13.47
N PHE A 288 -14.65 5.77 -13.30
CA PHE A 288 -15.39 5.63 -12.05
C PHE A 288 -15.00 4.35 -11.31
N ALA A 289 -14.87 4.46 -10.00
CA ALA A 289 -14.74 3.32 -9.09
C ALA A 289 -15.71 3.48 -7.92
N PHE A 290 -16.38 2.40 -7.56
CA PHE A 290 -17.26 2.33 -6.40
C PHE A 290 -16.60 1.52 -5.29
N HIS A 291 -16.69 2.01 -4.07
CA HIS A 291 -16.14 1.35 -2.90
C HIS A 291 -17.18 1.22 -1.81
N PHE A 292 -17.23 0.03 -1.24
CA PHE A 292 -17.96 -0.26 -0.02
C PHE A 292 -16.96 -0.62 1.07
N ALA A 293 -17.10 -0.03 2.25
CA ALA A 293 -16.27 -0.34 3.40
C ALA A 293 -17.08 -0.34 4.69
N VAL A 294 -16.70 -1.22 5.60
CA VAL A 294 -17.23 -1.29 6.96
C VAL A 294 -16.12 -0.89 7.91
N VAL A 295 -16.40 0.04 8.80
CA VAL A 295 -15.45 0.55 9.79
C VAL A 295 -16.06 0.37 11.17
N SER A 296 -15.37 -0.32 12.06
CA SER A 296 -15.78 -0.60 13.44
C SER A 296 -14.90 0.12 14.45
#